data_83637f129fe7d70a98aa4f8203ed2be0
#
_entry.id   83637f129fe7d70a98aa4f8203ed2be0
#
_cell.length_a   1.000
_cell.length_b   1.000
_cell.length_c   1.000
_cell.angle_alpha   90.00
_cell.angle_beta   90.00
_cell.angle_gamma   90.00
#
_symmetry.space_group_name_H-M   'P 1'
#
loop_
_entity.id
_entity.type
_entity.pdbx_description
1 polymer ?
#
loop_
_entity_poly.entity_id
_entity_poly.type
_entity_poly.pdbx_seq_one_letter_code
_entity_poly.pdbx_strand_id
1 'polypeptide(L)'
;MNEIIINAVLKAKSGKGELLRTELLNLVEASRVEDGCIQYTLHESVENKDTFVFYERWKDEKALAFHINTDHYKYCSQQTEQLLEKRDVYRLQILNP
;
A
#
# COMPACT_ATOMS: atom_id res chain seq x y z
N MET A 1 6.70 -12.95 15.61
CA MET A 1 6.90 -14.08 14.92
C MET A 1 6.20 -14.17 13.65
N ASN A 2 4.93 -13.95 13.61
CA ASN A 2 4.18 -14.12 12.38
C ASN A 2 3.87 -12.79 11.74
N GLU A 3 4.75 -11.83 11.93
CA GLU A 3 4.60 -10.53 11.31
C GLU A 3 4.64 -10.68 9.80
N ILE A 4 3.73 -9.95 9.12
CA ILE A 4 3.64 -9.97 7.65
C ILE A 4 4.26 -8.69 7.13
N ILE A 5 5.22 -8.83 6.21
CA ILE A 5 5.89 -7.68 5.60
C ILE A 5 5.51 -7.64 4.13
N ILE A 6 5.03 -6.48 3.68
CA ILE A 6 4.58 -6.31 2.30
C ILE A 6 5.26 -5.10 1.68
N ASN A 7 5.64 -5.27 0.42
CA ASN A 7 6.13 -4.19 -0.42
C ASN A 7 5.23 -4.13 -1.65
N ALA A 8 4.58 -2.99 -1.86
CA ALA A 8 3.66 -2.84 -2.98
C ALA A 8 4.11 -1.70 -3.87
N VAL A 9 4.35 -1.99 -5.14
CA VAL A 9 4.81 -1.00 -6.11
C VAL A 9 3.67 -0.69 -7.05
N LEU A 10 3.30 0.60 -7.12
CA LEU A 10 2.19 1.05 -7.94
C LEU A 10 2.66 2.15 -8.87
N LYS A 11 2.35 1.99 -10.16
CA LYS A 11 2.71 2.99 -11.15
C LYS A 11 1.44 3.55 -11.78
N ALA A 12 1.33 4.87 -11.80
CA ALA A 12 0.18 5.55 -12.39
C ALA A 12 0.33 5.61 -13.90
N LYS A 13 -0.82 5.62 -14.58
CA LYS A 13 -0.84 5.95 -16.00
C LYS A 13 -0.35 7.37 -16.19
N SER A 14 0.15 7.66 -17.38
CA SER A 14 0.66 8.98 -17.71
C SER A 14 -0.37 10.05 -17.37
N GLY A 15 0.05 11.07 -16.64
CA GLY A 15 -0.83 12.17 -16.25
C GLY A 15 -1.74 11.90 -15.07
N LYS A 16 -1.67 10.71 -14.47
CA LYS A 16 -2.56 10.34 -13.37
C LYS A 16 -1.84 10.27 -12.01
N GLY A 17 -0.57 10.66 -11.96
CA GLY A 17 0.22 10.52 -10.74
C GLY A 17 -0.32 11.30 -9.55
N GLU A 18 -0.79 12.56 -9.78
CA GLU A 18 -1.30 13.37 -8.69
C GLU A 18 -2.58 12.79 -8.10
N LEU A 19 -3.46 12.30 -8.97
CA LEU A 19 -4.69 11.67 -8.49
C LEU A 19 -4.37 10.41 -7.69
N LEU A 20 -3.45 9.61 -8.18
CA LEU A 20 -3.06 8.39 -7.48
C LEU A 20 -2.45 8.74 -6.13
N ARG A 21 -1.56 9.73 -6.07
CA ARG A 21 -0.93 10.15 -4.83
C ARG A 21 -1.97 10.48 -3.77
N THR A 22 -2.98 11.26 -4.14
CA THR A 22 -4.01 11.68 -3.20
C THR A 22 -4.75 10.49 -2.61
N GLU A 23 -5.16 9.55 -3.47
CA GLU A 23 -5.88 8.38 -2.99
C GLU A 23 -5.02 7.50 -2.09
N LEU A 24 -3.74 7.34 -2.44
CA LEU A 24 -2.85 6.51 -1.64
C LEU A 24 -2.54 7.15 -0.29
N LEU A 25 -2.39 8.48 -0.23
CA LEU A 25 -2.16 9.17 1.03
C LEU A 25 -3.37 9.04 1.96
N ASN A 26 -4.57 9.10 1.41
CA ASN A 26 -5.78 8.90 2.21
C ASN A 26 -5.80 7.49 2.80
N LEU A 27 -5.38 6.51 2.03
CA LEU A 27 -5.33 5.13 2.50
C LEU A 27 -4.34 4.97 3.66
N VAL A 28 -3.21 5.69 3.61
CA VAL A 28 -2.21 5.63 4.66
C VAL A 28 -2.82 6.01 6.01
N GLU A 29 -3.52 7.14 6.06
CA GLU A 29 -4.09 7.62 7.32
C GLU A 29 -5.08 6.64 7.91
N ALA A 30 -5.97 6.12 7.08
CA ALA A 30 -6.98 5.19 7.56
C ALA A 30 -6.37 3.84 7.98
N SER A 31 -5.34 3.40 7.28
CA SER A 31 -4.72 2.11 7.57
C SER A 31 -3.92 2.13 8.87
N ARG A 32 -3.28 3.25 9.17
CA ARG A 32 -2.43 3.35 10.36
C ARG A 32 -3.18 3.22 11.68
N VAL A 33 -4.48 3.49 11.67
CA VAL A 33 -5.27 3.37 12.91
C VAL A 33 -5.85 1.97 13.10
N GLU A 34 -5.61 1.05 12.17
CA GLU A 34 -6.03 -0.34 12.35
C GLU A 34 -5.19 -1.00 13.43
N ASP A 35 -5.85 -1.79 14.30
CA ASP A 35 -5.18 -2.40 15.44
C ASP A 35 -3.96 -3.23 15.07
N GLY A 36 -4.03 -3.94 13.96
CA GLY A 36 -2.95 -4.83 13.56
C GLY A 36 -1.88 -4.19 12.70
N CYS A 37 -1.98 -2.88 12.44
CA CYS A 37 -1.01 -2.20 11.60
C CYS A 37 0.21 -1.79 12.43
N ILE A 38 1.35 -2.40 12.13
CA ILE A 38 2.60 -2.04 12.80
C ILE A 38 3.26 -0.87 12.08
N GLN A 39 3.26 -0.92 10.74
CA GLN A 39 3.88 0.13 9.94
C GLN A 39 3.17 0.19 8.60
N TYR A 40 2.96 1.41 8.10
CA TYR A 40 2.33 1.61 6.80
C TYR A 40 2.93 2.89 6.24
N THR A 41 3.93 2.77 5.38
CA THR A 41 4.69 3.91 4.88
C THR A 41 4.60 3.96 3.36
N LEU A 42 4.23 5.12 2.85
CA LEU A 42 4.14 5.35 1.40
C LEU A 42 5.34 6.15 0.96
N HIS A 43 5.98 5.67 -0.10
CA HIS A 43 7.13 6.35 -0.70
C HIS A 43 6.79 6.77 -2.12
N GLU A 44 7.44 7.81 -2.58
CA GLU A 44 7.39 8.21 -3.98
C GLU A 44 8.79 8.00 -4.54
N SER A 45 8.88 7.37 -5.72
CA SER A 45 10.17 7.14 -6.36
C SER A 45 10.79 8.49 -6.75
N VAL A 46 12.08 8.65 -6.46
CA VAL A 46 12.78 9.87 -6.87
C VAL A 46 13.35 9.74 -8.29
N GLU A 47 13.31 8.55 -8.85
CA GLU A 47 13.85 8.29 -10.19
C GLU A 47 12.77 8.04 -11.23
N ASN A 48 11.70 7.36 -10.83
CA ASN A 48 10.63 7.00 -11.75
C ASN A 48 9.37 7.76 -11.38
N LYS A 49 9.07 8.77 -12.18
CA LYS A 49 7.89 9.59 -11.96
C LYS A 49 6.65 8.72 -11.94
N ASP A 50 5.67 9.10 -11.12
CA ASP A 50 4.36 8.44 -11.01
C ASP A 50 4.46 7.03 -10.44
N THR A 51 5.55 6.70 -9.77
CA THR A 51 5.73 5.40 -9.13
C THR A 51 5.77 5.58 -7.61
N PHE A 52 4.95 4.78 -6.93
CA PHE A 52 4.81 4.84 -5.47
C PHE A 52 5.04 3.45 -4.89
N VAL A 53 5.59 3.42 -3.68
CA VAL A 53 5.91 2.15 -3.04
C VAL A 53 5.42 2.17 -1.60
N PHE A 54 4.57 1.21 -1.26
CA PHE A 54 4.19 0.98 0.12
C PHE A 54 5.17 0.02 0.77
N TYR A 55 5.53 0.31 2.01
CA TYR A 55 6.19 -0.65 2.87
C TYR A 55 5.27 -0.86 4.06
N GLU A 56 4.82 -2.11 4.27
CA GLU A 56 3.80 -2.41 5.26
C GLU A 56 4.25 -3.53 6.16
N ARG A 57 3.93 -3.39 7.46
CA ARG A 57 4.15 -4.46 8.43
C ARG A 57 2.85 -4.67 9.18
N TRP A 58 2.38 -5.91 9.18
CA TRP A 58 1.13 -6.29 9.82
C TRP A 58 1.41 -7.31 10.92
N LYS A 59 0.64 -7.22 11.99
CA LYS A 59 0.85 -8.04 13.18
C LYS A 59 0.79 -9.55 12.86
N ASP A 60 -0.15 -9.96 12.01
CA ASP A 60 -0.34 -11.34 11.63
C ASP A 60 -1.26 -11.41 10.41
N GLU A 61 -1.56 -12.66 9.98
CA GLU A 61 -2.43 -12.87 8.82
C GLU A 61 -3.82 -12.30 9.02
N LYS A 62 -4.33 -12.38 10.25
CA LYS A 62 -5.67 -11.86 10.53
C LYS A 62 -5.71 -10.35 10.36
N ALA A 63 -4.64 -9.66 10.77
CA ALA A 63 -4.57 -8.21 10.64
C ALA A 63 -4.55 -7.81 9.17
N LEU A 64 -3.80 -8.54 8.35
CA LEU A 64 -3.76 -8.27 6.91
C LEU A 64 -5.12 -8.55 6.27
N ALA A 65 -5.75 -9.66 6.63
CA ALA A 65 -7.07 -10.01 6.11
C ALA A 65 -8.09 -8.95 6.49
N PHE A 66 -8.01 -8.44 7.72
CA PHE A 66 -8.90 -7.37 8.17
C PHE A 66 -8.69 -6.13 7.29
N HIS A 67 -7.43 -5.77 7.06
CA HIS A 67 -7.07 -4.58 6.27
C HIS A 67 -7.70 -4.60 4.88
N ILE A 68 -7.54 -5.70 4.16
CA ILE A 68 -8.04 -5.77 2.77
C ILE A 68 -9.55 -5.85 2.69
N ASN A 69 -10.22 -6.06 3.83
CA ASN A 69 -11.68 -6.09 3.89
C ASN A 69 -12.28 -4.81 4.45
N THR A 70 -11.46 -3.81 4.77
CA THR A 70 -11.96 -2.54 5.27
C THR A 70 -12.60 -1.72 4.15
N ASP A 71 -13.48 -0.82 4.55
CA ASP A 71 -14.10 0.09 3.59
C ASP A 71 -13.06 0.99 2.94
N HIS A 72 -12.08 1.46 3.71
CA HIS A 72 -11.07 2.36 3.14
C HIS A 72 -10.17 1.65 2.13
N TYR A 73 -9.86 0.38 2.35
CA TYR A 73 -9.05 -0.37 1.38
C TYR A 73 -9.85 -0.57 0.09
N LYS A 74 -11.11 -1.00 0.22
CA LYS A 74 -11.96 -1.24 -0.95
C LYS A 74 -12.22 0.03 -1.73
N TYR A 75 -12.45 1.13 -1.01
CA TYR A 75 -12.68 2.42 -1.66
C TYR A 75 -11.45 2.84 -2.47
N CYS A 76 -10.27 2.75 -1.85
CA CYS A 76 -9.03 3.11 -2.54
C CYS A 76 -8.82 2.22 -3.76
N SER A 77 -9.08 0.92 -3.62
CA SER A 77 -8.94 -0.02 -4.74
C SER A 77 -9.83 0.38 -5.91
N GLN A 78 -11.07 0.75 -5.63
CA GLN A 78 -12.00 1.18 -6.67
C GLN A 78 -11.57 2.49 -7.31
N GLN A 79 -11.16 3.46 -6.50
CA GLN A 79 -10.79 4.78 -7.01
C GLN A 79 -9.50 4.74 -7.82
N THR A 80 -8.60 3.81 -7.52
CA THR A 80 -7.30 3.77 -8.18
C THR A 80 -7.25 2.83 -9.37
N GLU A 81 -8.24 1.96 -9.54
CA GLU A 81 -8.21 0.96 -10.59
C GLU A 81 -7.92 1.55 -11.96
N GLN A 82 -8.59 2.65 -12.31
CA GLN A 82 -8.43 3.28 -13.61
C GLN A 82 -7.19 4.16 -13.70
N LEU A 83 -6.56 4.43 -12.56
CA LEU A 83 -5.38 5.29 -12.52
C LEU A 83 -4.08 4.49 -12.67
N LEU A 84 -4.14 3.19 -12.42
CA LEU A 84 -2.95 2.36 -12.36
C LEU A 84 -2.57 1.80 -13.72
N GLU A 85 -1.29 1.91 -14.05
CA GLU A 85 -0.71 1.22 -15.19
C GLU A 85 -0.21 -0.14 -14.74
N LYS A 86 0.32 -0.22 -13.51
CA LYS A 86 0.95 -1.44 -13.02
C LYS A 86 0.87 -1.50 -11.52
N ARG A 87 0.71 -2.71 -10.98
CA ARG A 87 0.68 -2.94 -9.53
C ARG A 87 1.35 -4.27 -9.25
N ASP A 88 2.41 -4.26 -8.45
CA ASP A 88 3.13 -5.46 -8.04
C ASP A 88 3.17 -5.51 -6.52
N VAL A 89 2.78 -6.63 -5.94
CA VAL A 89 2.77 -6.80 -4.49
C VAL A 89 3.65 -7.98 -4.12
N TYR A 90 4.54 -7.74 -3.19
CA TYR A 90 5.50 -8.74 -2.72
C TYR A 90 5.33 -8.98 -1.23
N ARG A 91 5.31 -10.25 -0.84
CA ARG A 91 5.44 -10.61 0.57
C ARG A 91 6.91 -10.88 0.82
N LEU A 92 7.43 -10.30 1.89
CA LEU A 92 8.87 -10.33 2.15
C LEU A 92 9.18 -11.07 3.42
N GLN A 93 10.37 -11.64 3.45
CA GLN A 93 10.91 -12.32 4.63
C GLN A 93 12.29 -11.76 4.90
N ILE A 94 12.54 -11.39 6.16
CA ILE A 94 13.86 -10.89 6.55
C ILE A 94 14.85 -12.03 6.50
N LEU A 95 15.98 -11.84 5.79
CA LEU A 95 17.02 -12.85 5.71
C LEU A 95 18.11 -12.64 6.75
N ASN A 96 18.35 -11.38 7.12
CA ASN A 96 19.44 -11.06 8.04
C ASN A 96 18.96 -10.14 9.15
N PRO A 97 18.20 -10.65 10.11
CA PRO A 97 17.63 -9.86 11.19
C PRO A 97 18.68 -9.25 12.15
#